data_6e5300f56dfe70aa5ac489f62747ab31
#
_entry.id   6e5300f56dfe70aa5ac489f62747ab31
#
_cell.length_a   1.000
_cell.length_b   1.000
_cell.length_c   1.000
_cell.angle_alpha   90.00
_cell.angle_beta   90.00
_cell.angle_gamma   90.00
#
_symmetry.space_group_name_H-M   'P 1'
#
loop_
_entity.id
_entity.type
_entity.pdbx_description
1 polymer ?
#
loop_
_entity_poly.entity_id
_entity_poly.type
_entity_poly.pdbx_seq_one_letter_code
_entity_poly.pdbx_strand_id
1 'polypeptide(L)'
;MESRVGHYYRLDETYRVGREKVREYARAVQDYHPAHWDMAAAEKLGYSGLVTPLTFTSIPAMAANRYLFESVVVGYDTYMQTEEVFEQHRPIVADDELHVDVELSSVRRIAGRDLITVTNTFTDTAGERVHTLHTTVVGITAEDVDPAIKSAVQNTIMHDVNILEIAAADAAYQKTVRPEGEIRIADGGTTRTPGTPSFDDVQVGDELPVRHARLSRGDLVNYSGVAGDANPIHWDENIAKLAGLPDVIAHGMLTMGLGAGFLSAWSGDPGAVTRYAVRLSQPAVVSAAEGADIEYSGRIKSLDPATRTGVVIVAAKSGGRKIFGLATLNVRFS
;
A
#
# COMPACT_ATOMS: atom_id res chain seq x y z
N MET A 1 21.57 11.23 -8.96
CA MET A 1 20.43 10.81 -8.12
C MET A 1 20.80 10.81 -6.62
N GLU A 2 21.93 10.24 -6.19
CA GLU A 2 22.33 10.20 -4.77
C GLU A 2 22.35 11.59 -4.10
N SER A 3 22.71 12.64 -4.80
CA SER A 3 22.69 14.02 -4.28
C SER A 3 21.29 14.58 -3.98
N ARG A 4 20.25 13.90 -4.41
CA ARG A 4 18.85 14.27 -4.15
C ARG A 4 18.23 13.52 -2.97
N VAL A 5 18.93 12.53 -2.40
CA VAL A 5 18.52 11.85 -1.17
C VAL A 5 18.34 12.89 -0.05
N GLY A 6 17.27 12.76 0.70
CA GLY A 6 16.84 13.73 1.70
C GLY A 6 15.98 14.86 1.14
N HIS A 7 15.65 14.86 -0.17
CA HIS A 7 14.63 15.77 -0.69
C HIS A 7 13.32 15.50 0.02
N TYR A 8 12.71 16.54 0.57
CA TYR A 8 11.54 16.46 1.42
C TYR A 8 10.56 17.58 1.09
N TYR A 9 9.27 17.25 1.10
CA TYR A 9 8.20 18.25 1.06
C TYR A 9 6.97 17.72 1.81
N ARG A 10 6.11 18.65 2.21
CA ARG A 10 4.77 18.39 2.77
C ARG A 10 3.74 18.90 1.79
N LEU A 11 2.64 18.18 1.62
CA LEU A 11 1.49 18.68 0.88
C LEU A 11 0.87 19.86 1.64
N ASP A 12 0.46 20.90 0.90
CA ASP A 12 -0.14 22.11 1.49
C ASP A 12 -1.49 21.82 2.15
N GLU A 13 -2.26 20.91 1.56
CA GLU A 13 -3.57 20.51 2.07
C GLU A 13 -3.51 19.19 2.82
N THR A 14 -4.37 19.07 3.84
CA THR A 14 -4.56 17.79 4.53
C THR A 14 -5.42 16.85 3.68
N TYR A 15 -5.12 15.56 3.76
CA TYR A 15 -5.98 14.53 3.21
C TYR A 15 -7.07 14.19 4.22
N ARG A 16 -8.33 14.48 3.91
CA ARG A 16 -9.47 14.08 4.74
C ARG A 16 -9.95 12.68 4.34
N VAL A 17 -10.02 11.78 5.32
CA VAL A 17 -10.45 10.40 5.13
C VAL A 17 -11.97 10.34 4.98
N GLY A 18 -12.47 10.23 3.75
CA GLY A 18 -13.89 10.15 3.47
C GLY A 18 -14.47 8.77 3.83
N ARG A 19 -15.60 8.76 4.56
CA ARG A 19 -16.28 7.52 4.96
C ARG A 19 -16.62 6.61 3.78
N GLU A 20 -17.15 7.15 2.70
CA GLU A 20 -17.47 6.36 1.51
C GLU A 20 -16.19 5.87 0.80
N LYS A 21 -15.11 6.64 0.84
CA LYS A 21 -13.82 6.23 0.29
C LYS A 21 -13.23 5.03 1.05
N VAL A 22 -13.45 4.96 2.37
CA VAL A 22 -13.09 3.77 3.17
C VAL A 22 -13.84 2.54 2.66
N ARG A 23 -15.16 2.65 2.44
CA ARG A 23 -15.99 1.55 1.92
C ARG A 23 -15.60 1.15 0.50
N GLU A 24 -15.38 2.13 -0.39
CA GLU A 24 -14.95 1.88 -1.77
C GLU A 24 -13.63 1.12 -1.81
N TYR A 25 -12.66 1.55 -1.00
CA TYR A 25 -11.35 0.91 -0.95
C TYR A 25 -11.43 -0.49 -0.32
N ALA A 26 -12.18 -0.65 0.77
CA ALA A 26 -12.41 -1.96 1.38
C ALA A 26 -13.02 -2.96 0.39
N ARG A 27 -13.98 -2.49 -0.44
CA ARG A 27 -14.56 -3.30 -1.53
C ARG A 27 -13.51 -3.64 -2.57
N ALA A 28 -12.71 -2.67 -3.00
CA ALA A 28 -11.71 -2.87 -4.05
C ALA A 28 -10.64 -3.88 -3.65
N VAL A 29 -10.25 -3.92 -2.35
CA VAL A 29 -9.29 -4.90 -1.82
C VAL A 29 -9.95 -6.12 -1.18
N GLN A 30 -11.27 -6.29 -1.36
CA GLN A 30 -12.06 -7.40 -0.82
C GLN A 30 -11.85 -7.63 0.69
N ASP A 31 -11.66 -6.54 1.44
CA ASP A 31 -11.62 -6.59 2.91
C ASP A 31 -13.03 -6.38 3.46
N TYR A 32 -13.63 -7.49 3.90
CA TYR A 32 -15.01 -7.50 4.38
C TYR A 32 -15.11 -7.42 5.90
N HIS A 33 -14.04 -7.01 6.59
CA HIS A 33 -14.09 -6.83 8.03
C HIS A 33 -15.16 -5.78 8.40
N PRO A 34 -16.12 -6.09 9.31
CA PRO A 34 -17.27 -5.22 9.57
C PRO A 34 -16.92 -3.77 9.94
N ALA A 35 -15.78 -3.53 10.61
CA ALA A 35 -15.35 -2.20 11.00
C ALA A 35 -15.04 -1.24 9.83
N HIS A 36 -14.89 -1.75 8.60
CA HIS A 36 -14.76 -0.91 7.40
C HIS A 36 -16.11 -0.47 6.83
N TRP A 37 -17.21 -1.09 7.27
CA TRP A 37 -18.52 -0.97 6.64
C TRP A 37 -19.59 -0.40 7.54
N ASP A 38 -19.56 -0.77 8.83
CA ASP A 38 -20.58 -0.47 9.82
C ASP A 38 -19.98 0.28 11.01
N MET A 39 -20.54 1.45 11.31
CA MET A 39 -20.11 2.28 12.44
C MET A 39 -20.27 1.55 13.78
N ALA A 40 -21.38 0.83 13.98
CA ALA A 40 -21.60 0.09 15.23
C ALA A 40 -20.59 -1.05 15.41
N ALA A 41 -20.11 -1.64 14.32
CA ALA A 41 -19.03 -2.64 14.37
C ALA A 41 -17.67 -1.99 14.71
N ALA A 42 -17.38 -0.82 14.16
CA ALA A 42 -16.18 -0.06 14.49
C ALA A 42 -16.18 0.41 15.97
N GLU A 43 -17.31 0.92 16.45
CA GLU A 43 -17.50 1.35 17.84
C GLU A 43 -17.32 0.21 18.84
N LYS A 44 -17.78 -1.00 18.54
CA LYS A 44 -17.56 -2.20 19.37
C LYS A 44 -16.08 -2.54 19.54
N LEU A 45 -15.24 -2.16 18.57
CA LEU A 45 -13.79 -2.30 18.62
C LEU A 45 -13.11 -1.07 19.26
N GLY A 46 -13.90 -0.07 19.70
CA GLY A 46 -13.41 1.15 20.33
C GLY A 46 -13.00 2.26 19.36
N TYR A 47 -13.34 2.16 18.08
CA TYR A 47 -13.00 3.18 17.08
C TYR A 47 -14.08 4.23 16.96
N SER A 48 -13.68 5.49 16.74
CA SER A 48 -14.58 6.63 16.59
C SER A 48 -15.20 6.76 15.18
N GLY A 49 -14.73 5.98 14.21
CA GLY A 49 -15.18 6.00 12.82
C GLY A 49 -14.92 4.68 12.12
N LEU A 50 -15.36 4.55 10.87
CA LEU A 50 -15.01 3.40 10.04
C LEU A 50 -13.49 3.30 9.93
N VAL A 51 -12.92 2.17 10.28
CA VAL A 51 -11.48 1.93 10.20
C VAL A 51 -11.07 1.78 8.74
N THR A 52 -9.99 2.39 8.32
CA THR A 52 -9.46 2.16 6.97
C THR A 52 -8.82 0.77 6.87
N PRO A 53 -8.90 0.07 5.72
CA PRO A 53 -8.02 -1.06 5.47
C PRO A 53 -6.56 -0.64 5.59
N LEU A 54 -5.69 -1.53 6.06
CA LEU A 54 -4.29 -1.24 6.38
C LEU A 54 -3.51 -0.56 5.22
N THR A 55 -3.82 -0.94 3.98
CA THR A 55 -3.15 -0.42 2.77
C THR A 55 -3.78 0.86 2.20
N PHE A 56 -4.77 1.44 2.88
CA PHE A 56 -5.52 2.62 2.40
C PHE A 56 -4.62 3.84 2.12
N THR A 57 -3.59 4.05 2.93
CA THR A 57 -2.67 5.19 2.79
C THR A 57 -1.86 5.18 1.50
N SER A 58 -1.89 4.09 0.75
CA SER A 58 -1.34 4.06 -0.62
C SER A 58 -2.02 5.08 -1.55
N ILE A 59 -3.30 5.40 -1.32
CA ILE A 59 -4.04 6.39 -2.13
C ILE A 59 -3.42 7.78 -2.01
N PRO A 60 -3.40 8.43 -0.83
CA PRO A 60 -2.78 9.74 -0.69
C PRO A 60 -1.25 9.70 -0.91
N ALA A 61 -0.57 8.59 -0.64
CA ALA A 61 0.85 8.46 -0.92
C ALA A 61 1.15 8.50 -2.42
N MET A 62 0.37 7.79 -3.23
CA MET A 62 0.57 7.76 -4.69
C MET A 62 0.36 9.15 -5.30
N ALA A 63 -0.69 9.85 -4.90
CA ALA A 63 -0.92 11.23 -5.32
C ALA A 63 0.22 12.15 -4.89
N ALA A 64 0.65 12.06 -3.63
CA ALA A 64 1.73 12.87 -3.08
C ALA A 64 3.09 12.60 -3.76
N ASN A 65 3.40 11.34 -4.08
CA ASN A 65 4.68 10.93 -4.65
C ASN A 65 4.85 11.35 -6.11
N ARG A 66 3.79 11.76 -6.77
CA ARG A 66 3.83 12.08 -8.18
C ARG A 66 4.82 13.16 -8.52
N TYR A 67 4.80 14.30 -7.82
CA TYR A 67 5.77 15.37 -8.01
C TYR A 67 7.21 14.85 -7.85
N LEU A 68 7.45 13.99 -6.87
CA LEU A 68 8.77 13.40 -6.66
C LEU A 68 9.25 12.65 -7.90
N PHE A 69 8.41 11.77 -8.46
CA PHE A 69 8.78 10.93 -9.60
C PHE A 69 8.80 11.69 -10.94
N GLU A 70 8.04 12.76 -11.08
CA GLU A 70 8.02 13.56 -12.30
C GLU A 70 9.10 14.64 -12.33
N SER A 71 9.47 15.21 -11.17
CA SER A 71 10.31 16.42 -11.12
C SER A 71 11.64 16.23 -10.37
N VAL A 72 11.70 15.34 -9.39
CA VAL A 72 12.88 15.15 -8.54
C VAL A 72 13.66 13.90 -8.95
N VAL A 73 13.00 12.78 -9.12
CA VAL A 73 13.59 11.51 -9.53
C VAL A 73 13.57 11.43 -11.05
N VAL A 74 14.60 11.97 -11.68
CA VAL A 74 14.70 12.08 -13.14
C VAL A 74 15.67 11.06 -13.74
N GLY A 75 15.50 10.76 -15.04
CA GLY A 75 16.35 9.84 -15.78
C GLY A 75 15.79 8.44 -15.93
N TYR A 76 14.52 8.25 -15.56
CA TYR A 76 13.79 7.00 -15.76
C TYR A 76 12.49 7.28 -16.51
N ASP A 77 12.11 6.36 -17.38
CA ASP A 77 10.87 6.43 -18.18
C ASP A 77 9.70 5.73 -17.49
N THR A 78 10.00 4.77 -16.61
CA THR A 78 8.99 4.06 -15.83
C THR A 78 9.58 3.49 -14.54
N TYR A 79 8.72 3.05 -13.65
CA TYR A 79 9.11 2.49 -12.36
C TYR A 79 8.37 1.17 -12.12
N MET A 80 9.07 0.23 -11.48
CA MET A 80 8.49 -1.03 -11.06
C MET A 80 8.59 -1.17 -9.54
N GLN A 81 7.45 -1.28 -8.88
CA GLN A 81 7.40 -1.49 -7.43
C GLN A 81 7.98 -2.87 -7.08
N THR A 82 8.86 -2.91 -6.08
CA THR A 82 9.54 -4.13 -5.64
C THR A 82 9.31 -4.44 -4.16
N GLU A 83 9.11 -3.43 -3.33
CA GLU A 83 8.88 -3.60 -1.90
C GLU A 83 7.97 -2.49 -1.39
N GLU A 84 7.10 -2.87 -0.45
CA GLU A 84 6.25 -1.93 0.26
C GLU A 84 6.19 -2.29 1.73
N VAL A 85 6.30 -1.27 2.60
CA VAL A 85 6.22 -1.43 4.05
C VAL A 85 5.24 -0.43 4.63
N PHE A 86 4.21 -0.92 5.27
CA PHE A 86 3.26 -0.14 6.06
C PHE A 86 3.61 -0.26 7.55
N GLU A 87 3.71 0.85 8.24
CA GLU A 87 3.84 0.92 9.69
C GLU A 87 2.63 1.67 10.25
N GLN A 88 1.75 0.96 10.93
CA GLN A 88 0.55 1.50 11.54
C GLN A 88 0.82 1.79 13.02
N HIS A 89 0.91 3.06 13.38
CA HIS A 89 1.11 3.48 14.76
C HIS A 89 -0.22 3.56 15.50
N ARG A 90 -1.25 4.08 14.85
CA ARG A 90 -2.65 3.91 15.22
C ARG A 90 -3.50 3.65 13.98
N PRO A 91 -4.64 2.96 14.10
CA PRO A 91 -5.61 2.85 13.00
C PRO A 91 -6.11 4.24 12.58
N ILE A 92 -6.19 4.43 11.26
CA ILE A 92 -6.79 5.61 10.67
C ILE A 92 -8.29 5.33 10.52
N VAL A 93 -9.11 6.31 10.85
CA VAL A 93 -10.56 6.20 10.77
C VAL A 93 -11.16 7.26 9.85
N ALA A 94 -12.38 7.03 9.42
CA ALA A 94 -13.14 8.03 8.67
C ALA A 94 -13.22 9.34 9.47
N ASP A 95 -13.13 10.46 8.76
CA ASP A 95 -13.03 11.84 9.23
C ASP A 95 -11.67 12.26 9.81
N ASP A 96 -10.68 11.36 9.91
CA ASP A 96 -9.29 11.79 10.16
C ASP A 96 -8.82 12.78 9.07
N GLU A 97 -8.10 13.80 9.49
CA GLU A 97 -7.38 14.73 8.61
C GLU A 97 -5.87 14.49 8.76
N LEU A 98 -5.22 14.19 7.64
CA LEU A 98 -3.85 13.76 7.63
C LEU A 98 -2.96 14.72 6.84
N HIS A 99 -1.91 15.22 7.45
CA HIS A 99 -0.78 15.80 6.73
C HIS A 99 0.03 14.68 6.08
N VAL A 100 0.48 14.91 4.85
CA VAL A 100 1.26 13.93 4.09
C VAL A 100 2.63 14.53 3.79
N ASP A 101 3.66 13.91 4.33
CA ASP A 101 5.05 14.22 4.05
C ASP A 101 5.64 13.22 3.07
N VAL A 102 6.49 13.69 2.19
CA VAL A 102 7.21 12.89 1.19
C VAL A 102 8.70 13.10 1.34
N GLU A 103 9.44 12.01 1.41
CA GLU A 103 10.90 12.05 1.45
C GLU A 103 11.51 11.04 0.49
N LEU A 104 12.47 11.47 -0.32
CA LEU A 104 13.37 10.57 -1.03
C LEU A 104 14.40 10.01 -0.02
N SER A 105 14.10 8.87 0.57
CA SER A 105 14.85 8.31 1.71
C SER A 105 16.14 7.64 1.29
N SER A 106 16.17 6.97 0.14
CA SER A 106 17.40 6.37 -0.37
C SER A 106 17.38 6.12 -1.87
N VAL A 107 18.57 6.13 -2.45
CA VAL A 107 18.84 5.64 -3.81
C VAL A 107 20.04 4.71 -3.70
N ARG A 108 19.87 3.44 -4.09
CA ARG A 108 20.94 2.43 -4.02
C ARG A 108 21.06 1.71 -5.35
N ARG A 109 22.28 1.56 -5.84
CA ARG A 109 22.54 0.83 -7.07
C ARG A 109 22.85 -0.64 -6.77
N ILE A 110 22.01 -1.54 -7.29
CA ILE A 110 22.13 -2.99 -7.10
C ILE A 110 22.00 -3.67 -8.46
N ALA A 111 22.98 -4.49 -8.83
CA ALA A 111 23.03 -5.21 -10.11
C ALA A 111 22.76 -4.31 -11.34
N GLY A 112 23.33 -3.08 -11.34
CA GLY A 112 23.21 -2.13 -12.43
C GLY A 112 21.91 -1.33 -12.46
N ARG A 113 20.95 -1.57 -11.55
CA ARG A 113 19.66 -0.86 -11.45
C ARG A 113 19.61 -0.02 -10.18
N ASP A 114 18.93 1.09 -10.25
CA ASP A 114 18.74 1.97 -9.10
C ASP A 114 17.44 1.58 -8.36
N LEU A 115 17.59 1.20 -7.09
CA LEU A 115 16.50 1.03 -6.15
C LEU A 115 16.27 2.35 -5.42
N ILE A 116 15.09 2.88 -5.56
CA ILE A 116 14.68 4.18 -5.06
C ILE A 116 13.64 3.96 -3.99
N THR A 117 13.91 4.45 -2.77
CA THR A 117 12.96 4.34 -1.66
C THR A 117 12.40 5.71 -1.32
N VAL A 118 11.08 5.81 -1.30
CA VAL A 118 10.31 6.96 -0.87
C VAL A 118 9.65 6.63 0.46
N THR A 119 9.70 7.57 1.39
CA THR A 119 8.97 7.48 2.66
C THR A 119 7.87 8.52 2.69
N ASN A 120 6.64 8.05 2.92
CA ASN A 120 5.51 8.90 3.23
C ASN A 120 5.22 8.83 4.73
N THR A 121 5.16 9.98 5.39
CA THR A 121 4.78 10.07 6.80
C THR A 121 3.42 10.75 6.90
N PHE A 122 2.51 10.10 7.60
CA PHE A 122 1.16 10.62 7.83
C PHE A 122 1.05 11.07 9.29
N THR A 123 0.74 12.35 9.50
CA THR A 123 0.52 12.93 10.82
C THR A 123 -0.90 13.46 10.92
N ASP A 124 -1.51 13.32 12.09
CA ASP A 124 -2.83 13.88 12.34
C ASP A 124 -2.74 15.39 12.68
N THR A 125 -3.88 16.02 12.94
CA THR A 125 -3.98 17.43 13.28
C THR A 125 -3.34 17.79 14.64
N ALA A 126 -3.09 16.81 15.50
CA ALA A 126 -2.32 16.98 16.73
C ALA A 126 -0.80 16.92 16.49
N GLY A 127 -0.38 16.65 15.25
CA GLY A 127 1.03 16.50 14.86
C GLY A 127 1.62 15.15 15.27
N GLU A 128 0.78 14.16 15.57
CA GLU A 128 1.24 12.82 15.93
C GLU A 128 1.30 11.93 14.68
N ARG A 129 2.39 11.16 14.54
CA ARG A 129 2.56 10.22 13.44
C ARG A 129 1.62 9.04 13.63
N VAL A 130 0.71 8.88 12.71
CA VAL A 130 -0.29 7.80 12.72
C VAL A 130 0.07 6.64 11.80
N HIS A 131 0.77 6.92 10.70
CA HIS A 131 1.15 5.90 9.72
C HIS A 131 2.46 6.29 9.01
N THR A 132 3.24 5.30 8.59
CA THR A 132 4.41 5.49 7.73
C THR A 132 4.37 4.45 6.61
N LEU A 133 4.69 4.89 5.41
CA LEU A 133 4.76 4.04 4.23
C LEU A 133 6.14 4.16 3.60
N HIS A 134 6.76 3.02 3.29
CA HIS A 134 8.02 2.98 2.56
C HIS A 134 7.82 2.22 1.25
N THR A 135 7.88 2.95 0.15
CA THR A 135 7.75 2.40 -1.20
C THR A 135 9.14 2.27 -1.81
N THR A 136 9.52 1.08 -2.24
CA THR A 136 10.76 0.87 -3.00
C THR A 136 10.43 0.46 -4.43
N VAL A 137 10.96 1.23 -5.37
CA VAL A 137 10.81 0.98 -6.81
C VAL A 137 12.17 0.80 -7.48
N VAL A 138 12.18 0.09 -8.59
CA VAL A 138 13.30 0.07 -9.54
C VAL A 138 13.00 1.07 -10.64
N GLY A 139 13.91 2.01 -10.86
CA GLY A 139 13.88 2.90 -12.02
C GLY A 139 14.32 2.17 -13.29
N ILE A 140 13.54 2.33 -14.36
CA ILE A 140 13.79 1.74 -15.69
C ILE A 140 14.06 2.89 -16.65
N THR A 141 15.23 2.88 -17.27
CA THR A 141 15.67 3.95 -18.20
C THR A 141 15.06 3.81 -19.58
N ALA A 142 15.09 4.86 -20.39
CA ALA A 142 14.60 4.87 -21.76
C ALA A 142 15.24 3.79 -22.66
N GLU A 143 16.46 3.38 -22.34
CA GLU A 143 17.17 2.33 -23.10
C GLU A 143 16.52 0.95 -22.90
N ASP A 144 15.87 0.74 -21.76
CA ASP A 144 15.20 -0.51 -21.39
C ASP A 144 13.70 -0.53 -21.74
N VAL A 145 13.15 0.57 -22.27
CA VAL A 145 11.70 0.70 -22.62
C VAL A 145 11.53 0.85 -24.11
N ASP A 146 10.70 0.00 -24.71
CA ASP A 146 10.32 0.16 -26.12
C ASP A 146 9.56 1.49 -26.32
N PRO A 147 10.02 2.39 -27.24
CA PRO A 147 9.33 3.64 -27.53
C PRO A 147 7.85 3.48 -27.91
N ALA A 148 7.48 2.34 -28.51
CA ALA A 148 6.10 2.02 -28.86
C ALA A 148 5.21 1.92 -27.60
N ILE A 149 5.75 1.41 -26.50
CA ILE A 149 5.02 1.32 -25.21
C ILE A 149 4.68 2.72 -24.72
N LYS A 150 5.65 3.64 -24.74
CA LYS A 150 5.45 5.02 -24.27
C LYS A 150 4.32 5.72 -25.03
N SER A 151 4.34 5.62 -26.36
CA SER A 151 3.27 6.20 -27.19
C SER A 151 1.93 5.53 -26.95
N ALA A 152 1.89 4.20 -26.82
CA ALA A 152 0.67 3.46 -26.54
C ALA A 152 0.06 3.84 -25.17
N VAL A 153 0.89 3.95 -24.13
CA VAL A 153 0.46 4.40 -22.80
C VAL A 153 -0.09 5.80 -22.85
N GLN A 154 0.61 6.76 -23.49
CA GLN A 154 0.16 8.15 -23.60
C GLN A 154 -1.20 8.29 -24.32
N ASN A 155 -1.47 7.43 -25.29
CA ASN A 155 -2.74 7.44 -26.02
C ASN A 155 -3.89 6.72 -25.29
N THR A 156 -3.57 5.95 -24.25
CA THR A 156 -4.53 5.08 -23.56
C THR A 156 -4.82 5.54 -22.14
N ILE A 157 -3.83 6.13 -21.45
CA ILE A 157 -4.00 6.61 -20.10
C ILE A 157 -4.99 7.79 -20.03
N MET A 158 -5.67 7.92 -18.95
CA MET A 158 -6.61 9.00 -18.69
C MET A 158 -5.93 10.37 -18.87
N HIS A 159 -6.55 11.25 -19.67
CA HIS A 159 -6.07 12.62 -19.82
C HIS A 159 -6.18 13.38 -18.51
N ASP A 160 -5.25 14.30 -18.29
CA ASP A 160 -5.24 15.25 -17.19
C ASP A 160 -5.47 14.61 -15.81
N VAL A 161 -4.84 13.45 -15.58
CA VAL A 161 -4.88 12.75 -14.28
C VAL A 161 -4.55 13.70 -13.11
N ASN A 162 -3.96 14.88 -13.41
CA ASN A 162 -3.43 15.83 -12.41
C ASN A 162 -3.77 17.29 -12.68
N ILE A 163 -4.87 17.56 -13.24
CA ILE A 163 -5.32 18.95 -13.56
C ILE A 163 -5.10 19.95 -12.41
N LEU A 164 -5.23 19.52 -11.17
CA LEU A 164 -5.12 20.41 -10.00
C LEU A 164 -3.68 20.62 -9.53
N GLU A 165 -2.74 19.75 -9.94
CA GLU A 165 -1.37 19.73 -9.40
C GLU A 165 -0.37 20.50 -10.27
N ILE A 166 -0.58 20.55 -11.58
CA ILE A 166 0.42 21.09 -12.54
C ILE A 166 0.69 22.57 -12.30
N ALA A 167 -0.31 23.38 -12.00
CA ALA A 167 -0.14 24.82 -11.79
C ALA A 167 0.38 25.17 -10.38
N ALA A 168 0.14 24.33 -9.39
CA ALA A 168 0.54 24.56 -8.00
C ALA A 168 1.89 23.90 -7.67
N ALA A 169 2.24 22.82 -8.34
CA ALA A 169 3.39 21.97 -8.01
C ALA A 169 4.74 22.67 -8.11
N ASP A 170 4.94 23.55 -9.10
CA ASP A 170 6.25 24.19 -9.31
C ASP A 170 6.65 25.17 -8.19
N ALA A 171 5.71 25.72 -7.45
CA ALA A 171 5.96 26.68 -6.37
C ALA A 171 5.89 26.05 -4.97
N ALA A 172 4.94 25.15 -4.76
CA ALA A 172 4.62 24.61 -3.44
C ALA A 172 5.57 23.47 -2.99
N TYR A 173 6.07 22.67 -3.93
CA TYR A 173 6.88 21.47 -3.61
C TYR A 173 8.39 21.69 -3.74
N GLN A 174 8.84 22.93 -3.90
CA GLN A 174 10.24 23.26 -3.73
C GLN A 174 10.60 22.94 -2.28
N LYS A 175 11.66 22.15 -2.11
CA LYS A 175 12.21 21.62 -0.86
C LYS A 175 11.69 22.32 0.41
N THR A 176 10.64 21.81 1.00
CA THR A 176 10.13 22.26 2.29
C THR A 176 11.13 21.85 3.37
N VAL A 177 11.41 22.70 4.32
CA VAL A 177 12.28 22.37 5.44
C VAL A 177 11.53 21.38 6.33
N ARG A 178 12.18 20.24 6.63
CA ARG A 178 11.64 19.26 7.55
C ARG A 178 11.35 19.93 8.89
N PRO A 179 10.22 19.67 9.55
CA PRO A 179 9.95 20.18 10.89
C PRO A 179 11.09 19.82 11.85
N GLU A 180 11.52 20.78 12.67
CA GLU A 180 12.51 20.53 13.71
C GLU A 180 11.88 19.68 14.82
N GLY A 181 12.65 18.73 15.35
CA GLY A 181 12.24 17.87 16.45
C GLY A 181 11.73 16.50 16.02
N GLU A 182 11.57 15.66 17.02
CA GLU A 182 11.05 14.30 16.85
C GLU A 182 9.52 14.35 16.77
N ILE A 183 8.94 13.86 15.66
CA ILE A 183 7.48 13.73 15.53
C ILE A 183 7.03 12.66 16.52
N ARG A 184 6.14 13.02 17.44
CA ARG A 184 5.57 12.05 18.38
C ARG A 184 4.83 10.96 17.62
N ILE A 185 5.01 9.72 18.07
CA ILE A 185 4.25 8.57 17.54
C ILE A 185 2.92 8.55 18.28
N ALA A 186 1.82 8.49 17.52
CA ALA A 186 0.49 8.35 18.09
C ALA A 186 0.40 7.06 18.91
N ASP A 187 -0.24 7.12 20.06
CA ASP A 187 -0.54 5.93 20.84
C ASP A 187 -1.62 5.12 20.10
N GLY A 188 -1.25 3.94 19.61
CA GLY A 188 -2.16 3.03 18.93
C GLY A 188 -3.22 2.40 19.85
N GLY A 189 -3.20 2.78 21.11
CA GLY A 189 -4.04 2.17 22.14
C GLY A 189 -3.61 0.73 22.44
N THR A 190 -3.68 0.37 23.69
CA THR A 190 -3.47 -1.02 24.17
C THR A 190 -4.80 -1.73 24.39
N THR A 191 -5.90 -1.15 23.89
CA THR A 191 -7.25 -1.65 24.18
C THR A 191 -7.42 -2.99 23.51
N ARG A 192 -7.45 -4.02 24.30
CA ARG A 192 -7.76 -5.39 23.88
C ARG A 192 -9.16 -5.41 23.31
N THR A 193 -9.28 -5.91 22.12
CA THR A 193 -10.57 -6.03 21.47
C THR A 193 -11.15 -7.42 21.70
N PRO A 194 -12.38 -7.54 22.18
CA PRO A 194 -13.05 -8.84 22.24
C PRO A 194 -13.12 -9.44 20.84
N GLY A 195 -12.62 -10.66 20.68
CA GLY A 195 -12.68 -11.41 19.41
C GLY A 195 -11.34 -11.55 18.69
N THR A 196 -10.29 -10.84 19.11
CA THR A 196 -8.93 -11.13 18.61
C THR A 196 -8.39 -12.40 19.28
N PRO A 197 -7.54 -13.18 18.59
CA PRO A 197 -6.83 -14.28 19.24
C PRO A 197 -6.10 -13.80 20.48
N SER A 198 -6.25 -14.55 21.60
CA SER A 198 -5.46 -14.26 22.80
C SER A 198 -4.01 -14.65 22.55
N PHE A 199 -3.07 -13.86 23.09
CA PHE A 199 -1.65 -14.21 23.05
C PHE A 199 -1.39 -15.60 23.65
N ASP A 200 -2.16 -15.96 24.68
CA ASP A 200 -1.99 -17.22 25.42
C ASP A 200 -2.54 -18.44 24.64
N ASP A 201 -3.35 -18.20 23.60
CA ASP A 201 -3.95 -19.24 22.77
C ASP A 201 -3.16 -19.51 21.47
N VAL A 202 -2.10 -18.76 21.20
CA VAL A 202 -1.30 -18.89 19.98
C VAL A 202 0.12 -19.38 20.27
N GLN A 203 0.67 -20.14 19.34
CA GLN A 203 2.01 -20.72 19.47
C GLN A 203 2.84 -20.46 18.20
N VAL A 204 4.16 -20.43 18.37
CA VAL A 204 5.09 -20.38 17.25
C VAL A 204 4.91 -21.65 16.38
N GLY A 205 4.70 -21.45 15.10
CA GLY A 205 4.43 -22.50 14.15
C GLY A 205 2.96 -22.67 13.80
N ASP A 206 2.03 -22.08 14.55
CA ASP A 206 0.61 -22.13 14.20
C ASP A 206 0.35 -21.57 12.81
N GLU A 207 -0.43 -22.31 12.02
CA GLU A 207 -0.83 -21.94 10.68
C GLU A 207 -2.16 -21.21 10.71
N LEU A 208 -2.23 -20.12 9.94
CA LEU A 208 -3.47 -19.38 9.74
C LEU A 208 -4.35 -20.13 8.72
N PRO A 209 -5.69 -20.07 8.85
CA PRO A 209 -6.59 -20.64 7.84
C PRO A 209 -6.28 -20.09 6.45
N VAL A 210 -6.20 -20.97 5.45
CA VAL A 210 -5.96 -20.55 4.06
C VAL A 210 -7.16 -19.78 3.53
N ARG A 211 -6.90 -18.67 2.81
CA ARG A 211 -7.92 -17.89 2.11
C ARG A 211 -7.62 -17.84 0.61
N HIS A 212 -8.66 -18.03 -0.18
CA HIS A 212 -8.65 -17.81 -1.63
C HIS A 212 -9.33 -16.49 -1.95
N ALA A 213 -8.66 -15.65 -2.75
CA ALA A 213 -9.21 -14.41 -3.29
C ALA A 213 -9.23 -14.51 -4.82
N ARG A 214 -10.41 -14.30 -5.40
CA ARG A 214 -10.58 -14.32 -6.85
C ARG A 214 -10.57 -12.91 -7.41
N LEU A 215 -9.81 -12.70 -8.48
CA LEU A 215 -9.75 -11.44 -9.23
C LEU A 215 -10.26 -11.63 -10.65
N SER A 216 -11.12 -10.74 -11.08
CA SER A 216 -11.55 -10.55 -12.46
C SER A 216 -10.91 -9.29 -13.07
N ARG A 217 -11.06 -9.10 -14.39
CA ARG A 217 -10.70 -7.84 -15.04
C ARG A 217 -11.47 -6.64 -14.47
N GLY A 218 -12.73 -6.85 -14.09
CA GLY A 218 -13.56 -5.82 -13.44
C GLY A 218 -12.98 -5.36 -12.11
N ASP A 219 -12.40 -6.27 -11.31
CA ASP A 219 -11.74 -5.90 -10.05
C ASP A 219 -10.52 -5.02 -10.28
N LEU A 220 -9.73 -5.27 -11.35
CA LEU A 220 -8.58 -4.45 -11.71
C LEU A 220 -9.00 -3.05 -12.13
N VAL A 221 -10.04 -2.93 -12.97
CA VAL A 221 -10.60 -1.63 -13.39
C VAL A 221 -11.16 -0.87 -12.20
N ASN A 222 -11.91 -1.54 -11.31
CA ASN A 222 -12.44 -0.94 -10.09
C ASN A 222 -11.30 -0.44 -9.19
N TYR A 223 -10.26 -1.26 -8.98
CA TYR A 223 -9.11 -0.85 -8.17
C TYR A 223 -8.38 0.33 -8.77
N SER A 224 -8.14 0.35 -10.10
CA SER A 224 -7.54 1.49 -10.79
C SER A 224 -8.28 2.81 -10.50
N GLY A 225 -9.61 2.80 -10.58
CA GLY A 225 -10.43 3.98 -10.30
C GLY A 225 -10.46 4.38 -8.83
N VAL A 226 -10.51 3.40 -7.92
CA VAL A 226 -10.58 3.66 -6.48
C VAL A 226 -9.24 4.10 -5.91
N ALA A 227 -8.14 3.44 -6.31
CA ALA A 227 -6.80 3.72 -5.81
C ALA A 227 -6.08 4.86 -6.57
N GLY A 228 -6.57 5.20 -7.77
CA GLY A 228 -5.92 6.20 -8.63
C GLY A 228 -4.74 5.65 -9.45
N ASP A 229 -4.52 4.33 -9.43
CA ASP A 229 -3.49 3.69 -10.25
C ASP A 229 -4.00 3.39 -11.66
N ALA A 230 -3.81 4.35 -12.54
CA ALA A 230 -4.30 4.30 -13.92
C ALA A 230 -3.37 3.56 -14.89
N ASN A 231 -2.31 2.89 -14.41
CA ASN A 231 -1.35 2.22 -15.28
C ASN A 231 -2.03 1.15 -16.15
N PRO A 232 -2.01 1.30 -17.50
CA PRO A 232 -2.79 0.45 -18.39
C PRO A 232 -2.32 -1.02 -18.46
N ILE A 233 -1.14 -1.36 -17.96
CA ILE A 233 -0.71 -2.77 -17.86
C ILE A 233 -1.67 -3.62 -17.01
N HIS A 234 -2.51 -2.99 -16.20
CA HIS A 234 -3.46 -3.64 -15.32
C HIS A 234 -4.85 -3.83 -15.95
N TRP A 235 -5.16 -3.16 -17.07
CA TRP A 235 -6.51 -3.21 -17.65
C TRP A 235 -6.55 -3.21 -19.19
N ASP A 236 -5.46 -2.84 -19.87
CA ASP A 236 -5.35 -2.95 -21.33
C ASP A 236 -4.41 -4.11 -21.72
N GLU A 237 -4.99 -5.11 -22.38
CA GLU A 237 -4.28 -6.33 -22.78
C GLU A 237 -3.20 -6.06 -23.83
N ASN A 238 -3.43 -5.10 -24.73
CA ASN A 238 -2.47 -4.78 -25.78
C ASN A 238 -1.22 -4.14 -25.18
N ILE A 239 -1.42 -3.21 -24.24
CA ILE A 239 -0.31 -2.56 -23.52
C ILE A 239 0.45 -3.58 -22.66
N ALA A 240 -0.25 -4.46 -21.94
CA ALA A 240 0.37 -5.53 -21.19
C ALA A 240 1.25 -6.42 -22.08
N LYS A 241 0.77 -6.82 -23.25
CA LYS A 241 1.53 -7.62 -24.22
C LYS A 241 2.73 -6.85 -24.80
N LEU A 242 2.58 -5.57 -25.13
CA LEU A 242 3.69 -4.72 -25.57
C LEU A 242 4.77 -4.62 -24.46
N ALA A 243 4.38 -4.60 -23.19
CA ALA A 243 5.29 -4.64 -22.06
C ALA A 243 5.91 -6.02 -21.79
N GLY A 244 5.67 -7.01 -22.67
CA GLY A 244 6.22 -8.38 -22.52
C GLY A 244 5.49 -9.24 -21.50
N LEU A 245 4.31 -8.82 -21.04
CA LEU A 245 3.48 -9.60 -20.13
C LEU A 245 2.57 -10.55 -20.93
N PRO A 246 2.24 -11.73 -20.41
CA PRO A 246 1.37 -12.67 -21.12
C PRO A 246 -0.08 -12.18 -21.22
N ASP A 247 -0.50 -11.36 -20.27
CA ASP A 247 -1.82 -10.76 -20.15
C ASP A 247 -1.77 -9.61 -19.14
N VAL A 248 -2.89 -8.93 -18.84
CA VAL A 248 -2.90 -7.94 -17.75
C VAL A 248 -2.58 -8.60 -16.42
N ILE A 249 -2.00 -7.83 -15.55
CA ILE A 249 -1.56 -8.27 -14.22
C ILE A 249 -2.29 -7.51 -13.13
N ALA A 250 -2.49 -8.14 -11.97
CA ALA A 250 -3.01 -7.45 -10.81
C ALA A 250 -2.01 -6.39 -10.30
N HIS A 251 -2.53 -5.25 -9.83
CA HIS A 251 -1.71 -4.26 -9.14
C HIS A 251 -1.03 -4.90 -7.92
N GLY A 252 0.23 -4.61 -7.71
CA GLY A 252 0.96 -5.08 -6.53
C GLY A 252 0.24 -4.70 -5.24
N MET A 253 -0.21 -3.45 -5.17
CA MET A 253 -0.95 -2.92 -4.02
C MET A 253 -2.32 -3.57 -3.81
N LEU A 254 -3.02 -3.97 -4.89
CA LEU A 254 -4.25 -4.75 -4.77
C LEU A 254 -3.98 -6.11 -4.12
N THR A 255 -2.93 -6.82 -4.58
CA THR A 255 -2.57 -8.11 -3.97
C THR A 255 -2.16 -7.97 -2.51
N MET A 256 -1.50 -6.86 -2.14
CA MET A 256 -1.19 -6.54 -0.75
C MET A 256 -2.44 -6.23 0.07
N GLY A 257 -3.39 -5.48 -0.49
CA GLY A 257 -4.67 -5.18 0.16
C GLY A 257 -5.48 -6.44 0.46
N LEU A 258 -5.56 -7.36 -0.50
CA LEU A 258 -6.17 -8.69 -0.29
C LEU A 258 -5.49 -9.47 0.84
N GLY A 259 -4.14 -9.41 0.90
CA GLY A 259 -3.35 -10.01 1.97
C GLY A 259 -3.59 -9.36 3.33
N ALA A 260 -3.75 -8.03 3.38
CA ALA A 260 -4.12 -7.32 4.59
C ALA A 260 -5.52 -7.75 5.08
N GLY A 261 -6.50 -7.85 4.16
CA GLY A 261 -7.84 -8.34 4.49
C GLY A 261 -7.88 -9.80 4.96
N PHE A 262 -6.97 -10.64 4.48
CA PHE A 262 -6.77 -11.99 5.02
C PHE A 262 -6.42 -11.96 6.52
N LEU A 263 -5.60 -11.01 6.92
CA LEU A 263 -5.12 -10.87 8.30
C LEU A 263 -6.13 -10.15 9.20
N SER A 264 -6.81 -9.11 8.70
CA SER A 264 -7.92 -8.48 9.41
C SER A 264 -9.00 -9.50 9.77
N ALA A 265 -9.31 -10.41 8.83
CA ALA A 265 -10.28 -11.48 9.06
C ALA A 265 -9.79 -12.50 10.11
N TRP A 266 -8.49 -12.79 10.16
CA TRP A 266 -7.94 -13.71 11.15
C TRP A 266 -7.79 -13.06 12.53
N SER A 267 -7.27 -11.82 12.56
CA SER A 267 -7.04 -11.11 13.82
C SER A 267 -8.34 -10.62 14.47
N GLY A 268 -9.41 -10.46 13.70
CA GLY A 268 -10.69 -9.91 14.18
C GLY A 268 -10.66 -8.41 14.50
N ASP A 269 -9.51 -7.77 14.33
CA ASP A 269 -9.32 -6.33 14.50
C ASP A 269 -8.35 -5.78 13.44
N PRO A 270 -8.80 -4.87 12.55
CA PRO A 270 -7.91 -4.24 11.55
C PRO A 270 -6.75 -3.45 12.18
N GLY A 271 -6.92 -2.97 13.41
CA GLY A 271 -5.89 -2.26 14.17
C GLY A 271 -4.84 -3.16 14.83
N ALA A 272 -5.02 -4.47 14.81
CA ALA A 272 -4.08 -5.40 15.39
C ALA A 272 -2.74 -5.46 14.64
N VAL A 273 -2.74 -5.21 13.33
CA VAL A 273 -1.52 -5.23 12.51
C VAL A 273 -0.79 -3.91 12.62
N THR A 274 0.41 -3.93 13.17
CA THR A 274 1.23 -2.72 13.37
C THR A 274 2.26 -2.50 12.28
N ARG A 275 2.65 -3.55 11.57
CA ARG A 275 3.58 -3.48 10.44
C ARG A 275 3.25 -4.55 9.41
N TYR A 276 3.28 -4.18 8.14
CA TYR A 276 3.12 -5.08 7.01
C TYR A 276 4.19 -4.78 5.97
N ALA A 277 5.08 -5.71 5.72
CA ALA A 277 6.16 -5.58 4.74
C ALA A 277 6.07 -6.69 3.71
N VAL A 278 6.12 -6.33 2.43
CA VAL A 278 6.06 -7.28 1.31
C VAL A 278 7.10 -6.94 0.27
N ARG A 279 7.87 -7.94 -0.13
CA ARG A 279 8.62 -7.93 -1.39
C ARG A 279 7.80 -8.62 -2.47
N LEU A 280 7.51 -7.89 -3.53
CA LEU A 280 6.85 -8.43 -4.71
C LEU A 280 7.86 -9.27 -5.51
N SER A 281 7.44 -10.41 -6.05
CA SER A 281 8.36 -11.30 -6.79
C SER A 281 7.87 -11.63 -8.19
N GLN A 282 6.64 -12.08 -8.35
CA GLN A 282 6.03 -12.40 -9.62
C GLN A 282 4.68 -11.71 -9.74
N PRO A 283 4.27 -11.26 -10.92
CA PRO A 283 2.93 -10.71 -11.11
C PRO A 283 1.86 -11.80 -11.03
N ALA A 284 0.69 -11.46 -10.51
CA ALA A 284 -0.51 -12.27 -10.67
C ALA A 284 -1.18 -11.92 -12.00
N VAL A 285 -1.13 -12.84 -12.96
CA VAL A 285 -1.75 -12.66 -14.27
C VAL A 285 -3.24 -12.89 -14.16
N VAL A 286 -4.05 -11.97 -14.72
CA VAL A 286 -5.51 -12.02 -14.66
C VAL A 286 -6.07 -12.24 -16.06
N SER A 287 -6.36 -13.48 -16.41
CA SER A 287 -6.88 -13.80 -17.73
C SER A 287 -8.30 -13.28 -17.94
N ALA A 288 -8.65 -12.98 -19.20
CA ALA A 288 -10.00 -12.51 -19.52
C ALA A 288 -11.06 -13.60 -19.30
N ALA A 289 -10.70 -14.88 -19.52
CA ALA A 289 -11.64 -15.99 -19.43
C ALA A 289 -11.85 -16.49 -17.99
N GLU A 290 -10.77 -16.60 -17.20
CA GLU A 290 -10.81 -17.29 -15.91
C GLU A 290 -10.54 -16.35 -14.72
N GLY A 291 -9.99 -15.15 -14.98
CA GLY A 291 -9.49 -14.27 -13.94
C GLY A 291 -8.18 -14.79 -13.34
N ALA A 292 -8.01 -14.55 -12.04
CA ALA A 292 -6.94 -15.12 -11.23
C ALA A 292 -7.48 -15.58 -9.88
N ASP A 293 -6.95 -16.69 -9.38
CA ASP A 293 -7.10 -17.11 -7.99
C ASP A 293 -5.78 -16.85 -7.24
N ILE A 294 -5.87 -16.23 -6.07
CA ILE A 294 -4.73 -15.96 -5.19
C ILE A 294 -4.96 -16.67 -3.87
N GLU A 295 -4.08 -17.63 -3.58
CA GLU A 295 -4.04 -18.34 -2.30
C GLU A 295 -3.18 -17.57 -1.30
N TYR A 296 -3.76 -17.20 -0.16
CA TYR A 296 -3.05 -16.64 0.98
C TYR A 296 -2.97 -17.66 2.10
N SER A 297 -1.78 -17.79 2.68
CA SER A 297 -1.52 -18.60 3.88
C SER A 297 -0.60 -17.85 4.81
N GLY A 298 -0.63 -18.18 6.09
CA GLY A 298 0.22 -17.54 7.10
C GLY A 298 0.67 -18.53 8.15
N ARG A 299 1.78 -18.20 8.84
CA ARG A 299 2.29 -18.96 9.96
C ARG A 299 2.94 -18.03 10.98
N ILE A 300 2.67 -18.26 12.26
CA ILE A 300 3.32 -17.52 13.35
C ILE A 300 4.81 -17.91 13.39
N LYS A 301 5.67 -16.90 13.18
CA LYS A 301 7.14 -17.08 13.16
C LYS A 301 7.75 -16.93 14.54
N SER A 302 7.29 -15.93 15.28
CA SER A 302 7.81 -15.60 16.61
C SER A 302 6.76 -14.90 17.44
N LEU A 303 6.86 -15.01 18.75
CA LEU A 303 6.02 -14.35 19.74
C LEU A 303 6.92 -13.65 20.77
N ASP A 304 6.50 -12.48 21.21
CA ASP A 304 7.14 -11.71 22.27
C ASP A 304 6.16 -11.56 23.45
N PRO A 305 6.42 -12.29 24.57
CA PRO A 305 5.54 -12.23 25.75
C PRO A 305 5.56 -10.87 26.45
N ALA A 306 6.66 -10.12 26.35
CA ALA A 306 6.79 -8.84 27.06
C ALA A 306 5.85 -7.77 26.46
N THR A 307 5.67 -7.81 25.15
CA THR A 307 4.83 -6.87 24.41
C THR A 307 3.51 -7.47 23.93
N ARG A 308 3.30 -8.78 24.13
CA ARG A 308 2.17 -9.57 23.60
C ARG A 308 2.00 -9.36 22.10
N THR A 309 3.10 -9.38 21.37
CA THR A 309 3.14 -9.23 19.91
C THR A 309 3.70 -10.48 19.23
N GLY A 310 3.48 -10.60 17.96
CA GLY A 310 4.06 -11.67 17.16
C GLY A 310 4.37 -11.24 15.74
N VAL A 311 5.22 -12.03 15.10
CA VAL A 311 5.53 -11.91 13.68
C VAL A 311 4.89 -13.07 12.94
N VAL A 312 4.08 -12.76 11.93
CA VAL A 312 3.49 -13.74 11.01
C VAL A 312 4.21 -13.66 9.67
N ILE A 313 4.63 -14.80 9.13
CA ILE A 313 5.06 -14.89 7.74
C ILE A 313 3.83 -15.17 6.90
N VAL A 314 3.67 -14.42 5.80
CA VAL A 314 2.57 -14.59 4.84
C VAL A 314 3.13 -15.07 3.52
N ALA A 315 2.44 -16.00 2.91
CA ALA A 315 2.67 -16.42 1.53
C ALA A 315 1.45 -16.06 0.68
N ALA A 316 1.71 -15.60 -0.55
CA ALA A 316 0.70 -15.41 -1.55
C ALA A 316 1.13 -16.10 -2.85
N LYS A 317 0.23 -16.88 -3.46
CA LYS A 317 0.49 -17.61 -4.71
C LYS A 317 -0.64 -17.39 -5.70
N SER A 318 -0.29 -17.31 -6.98
CA SER A 318 -1.24 -17.29 -8.09
C SER A 318 -0.74 -18.25 -9.18
N GLY A 319 -1.61 -19.11 -9.69
CA GLY A 319 -1.22 -20.13 -10.66
C GLY A 319 -0.06 -21.02 -10.18
N GLY A 320 -0.01 -21.35 -8.89
CA GLY A 320 1.05 -22.13 -8.25
C GLY A 320 2.39 -21.41 -8.03
N ARG A 321 2.53 -20.16 -8.51
CA ARG A 321 3.76 -19.37 -8.36
C ARG A 321 3.63 -18.37 -7.22
N LYS A 322 4.71 -18.14 -6.47
CA LYS A 322 4.76 -17.13 -5.42
C LYS A 322 4.71 -15.74 -6.03
N ILE A 323 3.73 -14.94 -5.64
CA ILE A 323 3.64 -13.50 -5.99
C ILE A 323 4.29 -12.62 -4.93
N PHE A 324 4.39 -13.08 -3.67
CA PHE A 324 5.20 -12.47 -2.63
C PHE A 324 6.50 -13.26 -2.44
N GLY A 325 7.63 -12.58 -2.48
CA GLY A 325 8.94 -13.15 -2.18
C GLY A 325 9.09 -13.35 -0.67
N LEU A 326 9.11 -12.25 0.07
CA LEU A 326 9.06 -12.21 1.53
C LEU A 326 7.92 -11.30 1.96
N ALA A 327 7.04 -11.81 2.80
CA ALA A 327 6.00 -11.00 3.41
C ALA A 327 5.93 -11.31 4.91
N THR A 328 5.94 -10.26 5.73
CA THR A 328 5.88 -10.35 7.19
C THR A 328 4.91 -9.32 7.75
N LEU A 329 4.25 -9.70 8.85
CA LEU A 329 3.42 -8.80 9.63
C LEU A 329 3.81 -8.86 11.09
N ASN A 330 3.73 -7.69 11.73
CA ASN A 330 3.74 -7.62 13.17
C ASN A 330 2.30 -7.44 13.66
N VAL A 331 1.90 -8.26 14.60
CA VAL A 331 0.53 -8.29 15.12
C VAL A 331 0.56 -8.11 16.63
N ARG A 332 -0.36 -7.31 17.17
CA ARG A 332 -0.67 -7.26 18.60
C ARG A 332 -1.79 -8.26 18.89
N PHE A 333 -1.62 -9.02 19.94
CA PHE A 333 -2.63 -9.95 20.43
C PHE A 333 -3.36 -9.38 21.65
N SER A 334 -4.57 -9.89 21.88
CA SER A 334 -5.33 -9.55 23.09
C SER A 334 -4.77 -10.21 24.35
#